data_029d6b9b39272e4cac12a9d2d1c7298e
#
_entry.id   029d6b9b39272e4cac12a9d2d1c7298e
#
_cell.length_a   1.000
_cell.length_b   1.000
_cell.length_c   1.000
_cell.angle_alpha   90.00
_cell.angle_beta   90.00
_cell.angle_gamma   90.00
#
_symmetry.space_group_name_H-M   'P 1'
#
loop_
_entity.id
_entity.type
_entity.pdbx_description
1 polymer ?
#
loop_
_entity_poly.entity_id
_entity_poly.type
_entity_poly.pdbx_seq_one_letter_code
_entity_poly.pdbx_strand_id
1 'polypeptide(L)'
;MLELNFSEFQTDDWPVILPPSAKSIVPFDNGKIIVGATHEKAAGFNTEPTAEGKAEILTEVSQFMEGDLASKVAHVSVGTRPYTPDFTPIIGQLPGFESVFLANGLGASGLTTGPYVGRILADLALGNASDFVLENYEPSKYISR
;
A
#
# COMPACT_ATOMS: atom_id res chain seq x y z
N MET A 1 -7.86 -5.74 3.72
CA MET A 1 -7.83 -5.09 5.05
C MET A 1 -9.19 -5.20 5.70
N LEU A 2 -9.25 -5.31 7.03
CA LEU A 2 -10.49 -5.27 7.79
C LEU A 2 -10.54 -4.00 8.64
N GLU A 3 -11.70 -3.40 8.71
CA GLU A 3 -12.02 -2.37 9.69
C GLU A 3 -12.78 -3.04 10.83
N LEU A 4 -12.24 -2.95 12.04
CA LEU A 4 -12.85 -3.44 13.26
C LEU A 4 -13.41 -2.25 14.05
N ASN A 5 -14.57 -2.44 14.68
CA ASN A 5 -15.21 -1.44 15.51
C ASN A 5 -15.20 -1.86 16.99
N PHE A 6 -14.50 -1.09 17.80
CA PHE A 6 -14.40 -1.18 19.24
C PHE A 6 -14.91 0.11 19.89
N SER A 7 -16.13 0.51 19.53
CA SER A 7 -16.74 1.79 19.98
C SER A 7 -16.80 1.97 21.49
N GLU A 8 -16.60 0.90 22.26
CA GLU A 8 -16.49 0.92 23.73
C GLU A 8 -15.16 1.43 24.25
N PHE A 9 -14.14 1.60 23.37
CA PHE A 9 -12.81 2.06 23.73
C PHE A 9 -12.46 3.39 23.05
N GLN A 10 -11.70 4.23 23.77
CA GLN A 10 -11.02 5.38 23.18
C GLN A 10 -9.67 4.91 22.64
N THR A 11 -9.49 4.93 21.33
CA THR A 11 -8.32 4.37 20.64
C THR A 11 -7.41 5.43 20.04
N ASP A 12 -7.72 6.71 20.26
CA ASP A 12 -7.08 7.87 19.65
C ASP A 12 -5.57 7.95 19.97
N ASP A 13 -5.20 7.55 21.20
CA ASP A 13 -3.82 7.58 21.68
C ASP A 13 -3.12 6.20 21.60
N TRP A 14 -3.77 5.20 21.01
CA TRP A 14 -3.14 3.89 20.89
C TRP A 14 -2.05 3.90 19.83
N PRO A 15 -0.90 3.24 20.07
CA PRO A 15 0.17 3.16 19.09
C PRO A 15 -0.19 2.22 17.93
N VAL A 16 0.37 2.48 16.76
CA VAL A 16 0.41 1.48 15.68
C VAL A 16 1.23 0.28 16.13
N ILE A 17 0.68 -0.91 15.98
CA ILE A 17 1.33 -2.16 16.34
C ILE A 17 1.77 -2.89 15.06
N LEU A 18 3.06 -3.18 14.97
CA LEU A 18 3.67 -4.00 13.92
C LEU A 18 4.14 -5.30 14.57
N PRO A 19 3.27 -6.30 14.68
CA PRO A 19 3.63 -7.58 15.28
C PRO A 19 4.64 -8.33 14.39
N PRO A 20 5.30 -9.39 14.89
CA PRO A 20 6.17 -10.24 14.09
C PRO A 20 5.36 -11.11 13.12
N SER A 21 4.54 -10.47 12.30
CA SER A 21 3.71 -11.05 11.26
C SER A 21 3.65 -10.10 10.05
N ALA A 22 3.01 -10.53 8.96
CA ALA A 22 2.81 -9.68 7.79
C ALA A 22 1.64 -8.68 7.92
N LYS A 23 0.98 -8.65 9.08
CA LYS A 23 -0.16 -7.77 9.35
C LYS A 23 0.26 -6.60 10.23
N SER A 24 -0.45 -5.49 10.09
CA SER A 24 -0.36 -4.34 10.99
C SER A 24 -1.70 -4.10 11.67
N ILE A 25 -1.67 -3.50 12.84
CA ILE A 25 -2.84 -3.10 13.62
C ILE A 25 -2.73 -1.59 13.80
N VAL A 26 -3.64 -0.86 13.18
CA VAL A 26 -3.59 0.60 13.10
C VAL A 26 -4.85 1.17 13.74
N PRO A 27 -4.76 1.69 14.98
CA PRO A 27 -5.85 2.37 15.63
C PRO A 27 -6.14 3.74 15.01
N PHE A 28 -7.40 4.13 15.05
CA PHE A 28 -7.93 5.44 14.69
C PHE A 28 -8.92 5.90 15.77
N ASP A 29 -9.46 7.07 15.60
CA ASP A 29 -10.43 7.66 16.52
C ASP A 29 -11.71 6.81 16.66
N ASN A 30 -12.38 6.97 17.81
CA ASN A 30 -13.70 6.38 18.08
C ASN A 30 -13.77 4.85 17.99
N GLY A 31 -12.72 4.16 18.43
CA GLY A 31 -12.69 2.70 18.49
C GLY A 31 -12.51 2.02 17.14
N LYS A 32 -12.20 2.76 16.10
CA LYS A 32 -11.90 2.21 14.78
C LYS A 32 -10.47 1.65 14.73
N ILE A 33 -10.32 0.39 14.34
CA ILE A 33 -9.01 -0.25 14.15
C ILE A 33 -8.94 -0.88 12.77
N ILE A 34 -7.93 -0.53 11.99
CA ILE A 34 -7.65 -1.17 10.69
C ILE A 34 -6.61 -2.27 10.89
N VAL A 35 -6.91 -3.47 10.42
CA VAL A 35 -6.00 -4.62 10.47
C VAL A 35 -5.78 -5.20 9.07
N GLY A 36 -4.56 -5.66 8.80
CA GLY A 36 -4.23 -6.26 7.51
C GLY A 36 -2.80 -6.00 7.06
N ALA A 37 -2.50 -6.40 5.87
CA ALA A 37 -3.37 -6.92 4.84
C ALA A 37 -2.92 -8.30 4.33
N THR A 38 -3.77 -8.95 3.53
CA THR A 38 -3.35 -10.07 2.67
C THR A 38 -2.62 -9.55 1.43
N HIS A 39 -1.90 -10.45 0.75
CA HIS A 39 -1.21 -10.19 -0.51
C HIS A 39 -1.54 -11.31 -1.51
N GLU A 40 -2.61 -11.12 -2.28
CA GLU A 40 -3.13 -12.13 -3.22
C GLU A 40 -2.59 -11.87 -4.63
N LYS A 41 -1.41 -12.39 -4.92
CA LYS A 41 -0.70 -12.14 -6.20
C LYS A 41 -1.46 -12.61 -7.44
N ALA A 42 -2.29 -13.65 -7.30
CA ALA A 42 -3.05 -14.22 -8.40
C ALA A 42 -4.39 -13.51 -8.67
N ALA A 43 -4.80 -12.59 -7.80
CA ALA A 43 -6.10 -11.91 -7.92
C ALA A 43 -6.16 -10.90 -9.08
N GLY A 44 -5.02 -10.48 -9.63
CA GLY A 44 -4.97 -9.47 -10.68
C GLY A 44 -5.61 -8.15 -10.22
N PHE A 45 -6.62 -7.69 -10.95
CA PHE A 45 -7.39 -6.48 -10.64
C PHE A 45 -8.70 -6.76 -9.91
N ASN A 46 -8.95 -8.00 -9.46
CA ASN A 46 -10.14 -8.30 -8.68
C ASN A 46 -10.06 -7.61 -7.31
N THR A 47 -11.07 -6.81 -6.98
CA THR A 47 -11.19 -6.08 -5.71
C THR A 47 -12.35 -6.58 -4.85
N GLU A 48 -12.90 -7.75 -5.14
CA GLU A 48 -13.92 -8.36 -4.30
C GLU A 48 -13.29 -9.02 -3.07
N PRO A 49 -13.86 -8.78 -1.88
CA PRO A 49 -13.40 -9.46 -0.66
C PRO A 49 -13.60 -10.97 -0.73
N THR A 50 -12.59 -11.71 -0.29
CA THR A 50 -12.67 -13.17 -0.17
C THR A 50 -12.88 -13.62 1.29
N ALA A 51 -13.58 -14.73 1.49
CA ALA A 51 -13.77 -15.31 2.83
C ALA A 51 -12.41 -15.78 3.40
N GLU A 52 -11.55 -16.31 2.54
CA GLU A 52 -10.21 -16.79 2.87
C GLU A 52 -9.32 -15.66 3.36
N GLY A 53 -9.29 -14.54 2.63
CA GLY A 53 -8.49 -13.36 3.00
C GLY A 53 -8.97 -12.73 4.32
N LYS A 54 -10.29 -12.71 4.56
CA LYS A 54 -10.85 -12.29 5.84
C LYS A 54 -10.40 -13.23 6.97
N ALA A 55 -10.52 -14.53 6.77
CA ALA A 55 -10.15 -15.54 7.78
C ALA A 55 -8.64 -15.50 8.09
N GLU A 56 -7.79 -15.33 7.08
CA GLU A 56 -6.34 -15.19 7.24
C GLU A 56 -6.01 -14.02 8.18
N ILE A 57 -6.56 -12.82 7.89
CA ILE A 57 -6.29 -11.64 8.72
C ILE A 57 -6.75 -11.86 10.16
N LEU A 58 -7.98 -12.36 10.36
CA LEU A 58 -8.52 -12.59 11.70
C LEU A 58 -7.70 -13.60 12.48
N THR A 59 -7.26 -14.69 11.84
CA THR A 59 -6.44 -15.73 12.48
C THR A 59 -5.08 -15.19 12.94
N GLU A 60 -4.41 -14.40 12.12
CA GLU A 60 -3.12 -13.83 12.49
C GLU A 60 -3.26 -12.74 13.57
N VAL A 61 -4.24 -11.86 13.44
CA VAL A 61 -4.41 -10.73 14.36
C VAL A 61 -4.93 -11.19 15.73
N SER A 62 -5.69 -12.29 15.81
CA SER A 62 -6.15 -12.87 17.08
C SER A 62 -5.01 -13.38 17.99
N GLN A 63 -3.79 -13.49 17.47
CA GLN A 63 -2.62 -13.79 18.30
C GLN A 63 -2.15 -12.58 19.13
N PHE A 64 -2.58 -11.38 18.77
CA PHE A 64 -2.15 -10.11 19.35
C PHE A 64 -3.29 -9.26 19.90
N MET A 65 -4.53 -9.62 19.62
CA MET A 65 -5.74 -8.96 20.09
C MET A 65 -6.70 -9.98 20.68
N GLU A 66 -7.20 -9.70 21.86
CA GLU A 66 -8.18 -10.57 22.54
C GLU A 66 -9.61 -10.28 22.10
N GLY A 67 -10.48 -11.26 22.29
CA GLY A 67 -11.92 -11.17 22.07
C GLY A 67 -12.40 -11.75 20.75
N ASP A 68 -13.70 -11.65 20.51
CA ASP A 68 -14.33 -12.08 19.24
C ASP A 68 -14.16 -11.00 18.16
N LEU A 69 -13.00 -11.03 17.49
CA LEU A 69 -12.69 -10.08 16.43
C LEU A 69 -13.61 -10.21 15.22
N ALA A 70 -14.16 -11.41 14.99
CA ALA A 70 -15.04 -11.67 13.86
C ALA A 70 -16.35 -10.85 13.96
N SER A 71 -16.89 -10.72 15.17
CA SER A 71 -18.09 -9.91 15.44
C SER A 71 -17.82 -8.39 15.35
N LYS A 72 -16.57 -7.97 15.47
CA LYS A 72 -16.16 -6.57 15.41
C LYS A 72 -15.92 -6.06 13.98
N VAL A 73 -15.92 -6.94 12.96
CA VAL A 73 -15.68 -6.53 11.56
C VAL A 73 -16.83 -5.65 11.06
N ALA A 74 -16.56 -4.38 10.90
CA ALA A 74 -17.52 -3.39 10.38
C ALA A 74 -17.42 -3.26 8.85
N HIS A 75 -16.20 -3.36 8.28
CA HIS A 75 -15.99 -3.22 6.84
C HIS A 75 -14.80 -4.06 6.36
N VAL A 76 -14.87 -4.48 5.09
CA VAL A 76 -13.76 -5.17 4.40
C VAL A 76 -13.38 -4.36 3.18
N SER A 77 -12.11 -3.98 3.08
CA SER A 77 -11.57 -3.22 1.95
C SER A 77 -10.55 -4.06 1.18
N VAL A 78 -10.68 -4.05 -0.14
CA VAL A 78 -9.71 -4.63 -1.07
C VAL A 78 -9.24 -3.53 -2.03
N GLY A 79 -7.98 -3.57 -2.40
CA GLY A 79 -7.41 -2.64 -3.36
C GLY A 79 -6.21 -3.24 -4.06
N THR A 80 -5.86 -2.71 -5.21
CA THR A 80 -4.68 -3.12 -5.99
C THR A 80 -3.47 -2.28 -5.64
N ARG A 81 -2.31 -2.94 -5.47
CA ARG A 81 -1.01 -2.28 -5.37
C ARG A 81 -0.27 -2.45 -6.68
N PRO A 82 0.21 -1.38 -7.30
CA PRO A 82 0.96 -1.47 -8.54
C PRO A 82 2.37 -2.00 -8.26
N TYR A 83 2.67 -3.19 -8.78
CA TYR A 83 4.01 -3.78 -8.78
C TYR A 83 4.50 -3.94 -10.21
N THR A 84 5.79 -3.75 -10.42
CA THR A 84 6.50 -4.14 -11.62
C THR A 84 6.98 -5.60 -11.51
N PRO A 85 7.34 -6.26 -12.60
CA PRO A 85 7.81 -7.65 -12.56
C PRO A 85 9.02 -7.89 -11.67
N ASP A 86 9.90 -6.88 -11.53
CA ASP A 86 11.12 -6.93 -10.73
C ASP A 86 11.03 -6.15 -9.41
N PHE A 87 9.82 -5.69 -9.05
CA PHE A 87 9.54 -4.85 -7.87
C PHE A 87 10.28 -3.50 -7.85
N THR A 88 10.88 -3.09 -8.95
CA THR A 88 11.55 -1.79 -9.08
C THR A 88 10.52 -0.74 -9.53
N PRO A 89 10.37 0.40 -8.86
CA PRO A 89 9.52 1.48 -9.34
C PRO A 89 9.88 1.96 -10.75
N ILE A 90 8.89 2.47 -11.46
CA ILE A 90 9.09 3.16 -12.73
C ILE A 90 9.01 4.66 -12.46
N ILE A 91 10.06 5.41 -12.83
CA ILE A 91 10.13 6.87 -12.61
C ILE A 91 10.84 7.50 -13.81
N GLY A 92 10.22 8.44 -14.48
CA GLY A 92 10.87 9.16 -15.55
C GLY A 92 9.94 9.61 -16.67
N GLN A 93 10.56 10.04 -17.76
CA GLN A 93 9.86 10.49 -18.96
C GLN A 93 9.31 9.30 -19.74
N LEU A 94 8.07 9.43 -20.22
CA LEU A 94 7.44 8.40 -21.03
C LEU A 94 8.08 8.35 -22.43
N PRO A 95 8.58 7.20 -22.91
CA PRO A 95 9.18 7.06 -24.23
C PRO A 95 8.23 7.52 -25.35
N GLY A 96 8.71 8.40 -26.22
CA GLY A 96 7.93 8.97 -27.33
C GLY A 96 7.10 10.22 -26.98
N PHE A 97 7.12 10.67 -25.72
CA PHE A 97 6.39 11.85 -25.28
C PHE A 97 7.32 12.81 -24.52
N GLU A 98 7.66 13.95 -25.11
CA GLU A 98 8.64 14.89 -24.55
C GLU A 98 8.20 15.59 -23.25
N SER A 99 6.89 15.71 -23.02
CA SER A 99 6.33 16.44 -21.88
C SER A 99 5.53 15.56 -20.92
N VAL A 100 5.66 14.24 -21.03
CA VAL A 100 4.93 13.30 -20.14
C VAL A 100 5.92 12.58 -19.22
N PHE A 101 5.74 12.78 -17.94
CA PHE A 101 6.50 12.11 -16.89
C PHE A 101 5.58 11.22 -16.09
N LEU A 102 6.05 10.07 -15.66
CA LEU A 102 5.27 9.13 -14.87
C LEU A 102 6.08 8.53 -13.72
N ALA A 103 5.36 8.16 -12.67
CA ALA A 103 5.85 7.25 -11.64
C ALA A 103 4.78 6.19 -11.36
N ASN A 104 5.21 4.95 -11.24
CA ASN A 104 4.34 3.81 -10.93
C ASN A 104 5.15 2.70 -10.26
N GLY A 105 4.48 1.62 -9.86
CA GLY A 105 5.16 0.45 -9.33
C GLY A 105 5.72 0.61 -7.90
N LEU A 106 5.26 1.61 -7.13
CA LEU A 106 5.74 1.87 -5.77
C LEU A 106 5.30 0.80 -4.74
N GLY A 107 4.41 -0.09 -5.13
CA GLY A 107 3.95 -1.21 -4.30
C GLY A 107 3.45 -0.79 -2.93
N ALA A 108 4.04 -1.36 -1.87
CA ALA A 108 3.67 -1.06 -0.49
C ALA A 108 4.31 0.23 0.07
N SER A 109 5.36 0.76 -0.59
CA SER A 109 6.12 1.92 -0.10
C SER A 109 5.62 3.27 -0.60
N GLY A 110 4.53 3.29 -1.40
CA GLY A 110 4.04 4.50 -2.07
C GLY A 110 3.75 5.68 -1.13
N LEU A 111 3.21 5.43 0.07
CA LEU A 111 2.94 6.49 1.05
C LEU A 111 4.21 7.13 1.62
N THR A 112 5.26 6.34 1.83
CA THR A 112 6.53 6.82 2.38
C THR A 112 7.45 7.43 1.33
N THR A 113 7.50 6.85 0.13
CA THR A 113 8.42 7.29 -0.95
C THR A 113 7.79 8.28 -1.92
N GLY A 114 6.46 8.29 -2.01
CA GLY A 114 5.71 9.12 -2.96
C GLY A 114 6.07 10.61 -2.94
N PRO A 115 6.20 11.28 -1.78
CA PRO A 115 6.59 12.68 -1.72
C PRO A 115 7.94 12.96 -2.38
N TYR A 116 8.94 12.10 -2.15
CA TYR A 116 10.25 12.24 -2.78
C TYR A 116 10.22 11.94 -4.27
N VAL A 117 9.46 10.93 -4.70
CA VAL A 117 9.24 10.62 -6.12
C VAL A 117 8.54 11.77 -6.82
N GLY A 118 7.57 12.40 -6.17
CA GLY A 118 6.91 13.61 -6.70
C GLY A 118 7.88 14.76 -6.91
N ARG A 119 8.83 14.95 -5.99
CA ARG A 119 9.91 15.95 -6.17
C ARG A 119 10.78 15.61 -7.40
N ILE A 120 11.21 14.35 -7.53
CA ILE A 120 12.00 13.91 -8.70
C ILE A 120 11.26 14.22 -10.01
N LEU A 121 9.97 13.89 -10.09
CA LEU A 121 9.18 14.18 -11.29
C LEU A 121 9.03 15.67 -11.57
N ALA A 122 8.90 16.49 -10.52
CA ALA A 122 8.86 17.94 -10.67
C ALA A 122 10.18 18.51 -11.21
N ASP A 123 11.32 18.05 -10.69
CA ASP A 123 12.64 18.44 -11.16
C ASP A 123 12.83 18.07 -12.64
N LEU A 124 12.45 16.84 -13.02
CA LEU A 124 12.50 16.40 -14.43
C LEU A 124 11.61 17.27 -15.34
N ALA A 125 10.40 17.57 -14.91
CA ALA A 125 9.45 18.37 -15.69
C ALA A 125 9.93 19.82 -15.87
N LEU A 126 10.70 20.35 -14.93
CA LEU A 126 11.31 21.68 -14.98
C LEU A 126 12.66 21.69 -15.70
N GLY A 127 13.17 20.55 -16.13
CA GLY A 127 14.49 20.41 -16.74
C GLY A 127 15.65 20.56 -15.76
N ASN A 128 15.39 20.41 -14.46
CA ASN A 128 16.41 20.43 -13.42
C ASN A 128 17.15 19.08 -13.36
N ALA A 129 18.41 19.11 -12.92
CA ALA A 129 19.13 17.89 -12.61
C ALA A 129 18.51 17.22 -11.36
N SER A 130 18.32 15.91 -11.45
CA SER A 130 17.91 15.11 -10.27
C SER A 130 19.15 14.64 -9.52
N ASP A 131 19.11 14.74 -8.19
CA ASP A 131 20.13 14.15 -7.31
C ASP A 131 20.02 12.60 -7.28
N PHE A 132 18.95 12.05 -7.86
CA PHE A 132 18.64 10.63 -7.86
C PHE A 132 19.03 9.99 -9.20
N VAL A 133 19.75 8.87 -9.15
CA VAL A 133 20.15 8.11 -10.33
C VAL A 133 18.97 7.33 -10.88
N LEU A 134 18.45 7.72 -12.05
CA LEU A 134 17.20 7.17 -12.62
C LEU A 134 17.41 5.97 -13.56
N GLU A 135 18.62 5.65 -13.97
CA GLU A 135 18.92 4.63 -14.99
C GLU A 135 18.21 3.27 -14.77
N ASN A 136 18.06 2.87 -13.49
CA ASN A 136 17.39 1.62 -13.14
C ASN A 136 15.86 1.74 -13.07
N TYR A 137 15.32 2.94 -13.13
CA TYR A 137 13.90 3.24 -12.90
C TYR A 137 13.17 3.73 -14.15
N GLU A 138 13.88 3.86 -15.27
CA GLU A 138 13.33 4.44 -16.49
C GLU A 138 12.17 3.62 -17.07
N PRO A 139 11.09 4.30 -17.55
CA PRO A 139 9.96 3.65 -18.21
C PRO A 139 10.33 2.80 -19.43
N SER A 140 11.43 3.14 -20.09
CA SER A 140 11.98 2.42 -21.26
C SER A 140 12.25 0.95 -21.00
N LYS A 141 12.46 0.53 -19.75
CA LYS A 141 12.62 -0.89 -19.36
C LYS A 141 11.39 -1.73 -19.61
N TYR A 142 10.19 -1.12 -19.55
CA TYR A 142 8.91 -1.83 -19.58
C TYR A 142 8.01 -1.44 -20.77
N ILE A 143 8.32 -0.32 -21.41
CA ILE A 143 7.52 0.26 -22.49
C ILE A 143 8.42 0.37 -23.71
N SER A 144 8.25 -0.55 -24.65
CA SER A 144 8.83 -0.44 -26.00
C SER A 144 7.97 0.50 -26.87
N ARG A 145 8.65 1.20 -27.79
CA ARG A 145 7.98 2.04 -28.79
C ARG A 145 7.14 1.23 -29.73
#